data_b42b9249046bd5c4f76db09f3ac10f1b
#
_entry.id   b42b9249046bd5c4f76db09f3ac10f1b
#
_cell.length_a   1.000
_cell.length_b   1.000
_cell.length_c   1.000
_cell.angle_alpha   90.00
_cell.angle_beta   90.00
_cell.angle_gamma   90.00
#
_symmetry.space_group_name_H-M   'P 1'
#
loop_
_entity.id
_entity.type
_entity.pdbx_description
1 polymer ?
#
loop_
_entity_poly.entity_id
_entity_poly.type
_entity_poly.pdbx_seq_one_letter_code
_entity_poly.pdbx_strand_id
1 'polypeptide(L)'
;MKKIILFLIGTLTIFSCTKMLSNLYGVREINVFDKSEVEAFHQKIEHSTTNLIIDSKDFYELSKIETNELRKKDLTQPIQILYFEDNQLSSFHANCYAKGKLNGSLDWNTNNRFDTFIPQSTINPTNFDIEWQHYTEKTPKLNSDKKYKVLILWTLMLEKQSNEAINTVIQNLNKFNMQDSTDLYLINIDKAFITAK
;
A
#
# COMPACT_ATOMS: atom_id res chain seq x y z
N MET A 1 -38.54 17.34 -27.67
CA MET A 1 -37.26 18.04 -27.50
C MET A 1 -36.88 18.26 -26.03
N LYS A 2 -37.76 18.77 -25.14
CA LYS A 2 -37.42 18.98 -23.69
C LYS A 2 -36.96 17.72 -22.95
N LYS A 3 -37.51 16.54 -23.21
CA LYS A 3 -37.16 15.27 -22.55
C LYS A 3 -35.75 14.75 -22.94
N ILE A 4 -35.31 15.02 -24.18
CA ILE A 4 -33.96 14.60 -24.65
C ILE A 4 -32.88 15.47 -24.03
N ILE A 5 -33.14 16.75 -23.85
CA ILE A 5 -32.22 17.70 -23.21
C ILE A 5 -32.02 17.34 -21.74
N LEU A 6 -33.06 16.93 -21.01
CA LEU A 6 -32.99 16.50 -19.61
C LEU A 6 -32.17 15.24 -19.47
N PHE A 7 -32.26 14.28 -20.42
CA PHE A 7 -31.48 13.05 -20.40
C PHE A 7 -29.98 13.29 -20.68
N LEU A 8 -29.66 14.21 -21.60
CA LEU A 8 -28.30 14.60 -21.91
C LEU A 8 -27.59 15.32 -20.72
N ILE A 9 -28.31 16.16 -19.98
CA ILE A 9 -27.78 16.85 -18.79
C ILE A 9 -27.55 15.84 -17.67
N GLY A 10 -28.44 14.85 -17.49
CA GLY A 10 -28.29 13.80 -16.49
C GLY A 10 -27.08 12.91 -16.72
N THR A 11 -26.75 12.56 -17.96
CA THR A 11 -25.58 11.72 -18.29
C THR A 11 -24.26 12.48 -18.17
N LEU A 12 -24.22 13.77 -18.48
CA LEU A 12 -23.04 14.60 -18.33
C LEU A 12 -22.63 14.82 -16.85
N THR A 13 -23.61 14.87 -15.95
CA THR A 13 -23.32 15.05 -14.50
C THR A 13 -22.73 13.81 -13.85
N ILE A 14 -23.04 12.61 -14.31
CA ILE A 14 -22.53 11.35 -13.74
C ILE A 14 -21.04 11.18 -14.05
N PHE A 15 -20.59 11.48 -15.26
CA PHE A 15 -19.16 11.42 -15.63
C PHE A 15 -18.31 12.49 -14.93
N SER A 16 -18.88 13.65 -14.65
CA SER A 16 -18.21 14.73 -13.91
C SER A 16 -18.00 14.37 -12.43
N CYS A 17 -18.96 13.70 -11.79
CA CYS A 17 -18.84 13.31 -10.37
C CYS A 17 -17.72 12.29 -10.11
N THR A 18 -17.51 11.30 -10.98
CA THR A 18 -16.48 10.27 -10.79
C THR A 18 -15.07 10.87 -10.86
N LYS A 19 -14.85 11.76 -11.82
CA LYS A 19 -13.55 12.44 -11.97
C LYS A 19 -13.28 13.45 -10.84
N MET A 20 -14.32 14.10 -10.35
CA MET A 20 -14.23 15.01 -9.21
C MET A 20 -13.94 14.27 -7.91
N LEU A 21 -14.55 13.10 -7.69
CA LEU A 21 -14.27 12.24 -6.53
C LEU A 21 -12.85 11.67 -6.59
N SER A 22 -12.38 11.17 -7.74
CA SER A 22 -11.01 10.66 -7.86
C SER A 22 -9.97 11.74 -7.54
N ASN A 23 -10.18 12.97 -8.00
CA ASN A 23 -9.31 14.11 -7.67
C ASN A 23 -9.39 14.48 -6.18
N LEU A 24 -10.57 14.43 -5.56
CA LEU A 24 -10.76 14.71 -4.13
C LEU A 24 -10.03 13.69 -3.26
N TYR A 25 -10.04 12.42 -3.66
CA TYR A 25 -9.34 11.34 -2.98
C TYR A 25 -7.86 11.22 -3.40
N GLY A 26 -7.38 12.08 -4.30
CA GLY A 26 -5.98 12.08 -4.76
C GLY A 26 -5.62 10.80 -5.52
N VAL A 27 -6.60 10.14 -6.13
CA VAL A 27 -6.37 8.98 -7.00
C VAL A 27 -5.97 9.48 -8.38
N ARG A 28 -4.81 9.08 -8.88
CA ARG A 28 -4.37 9.38 -10.24
C ARG A 28 -4.27 8.11 -11.08
N GLU A 29 -4.53 8.23 -12.36
CA GLU A 29 -4.29 7.15 -13.31
C GLU A 29 -2.79 7.07 -13.63
N ILE A 30 -2.26 5.85 -13.62
CA ILE A 30 -0.90 5.56 -14.08
C ILE A 30 -1.01 4.89 -15.45
N ASN A 31 -0.75 5.67 -16.50
CA ASN A 31 -0.82 5.17 -17.88
C ASN A 31 0.51 4.59 -18.37
N VAL A 32 1.62 5.09 -17.83
CA VAL A 32 2.99 4.68 -18.15
C VAL A 32 3.79 4.66 -16.85
N PHE A 33 4.62 3.64 -16.69
CA PHE A 33 5.54 3.58 -15.56
C PHE A 33 6.67 4.60 -15.75
N ASP A 34 6.81 5.50 -14.78
CA ASP A 34 7.90 6.48 -14.75
C ASP A 34 8.79 6.23 -13.52
N LYS A 35 9.97 5.68 -13.79
CA LYS A 35 10.96 5.38 -12.75
C LYS A 35 11.45 6.65 -12.06
N SER A 36 11.56 7.77 -12.77
CA SER A 36 12.04 9.04 -12.20
C SER A 36 11.09 9.62 -11.19
N GLU A 37 9.77 9.47 -11.37
CA GLU A 37 8.77 9.87 -10.39
C GLU A 37 8.83 9.01 -9.12
N VAL A 38 9.01 7.69 -9.28
CA VAL A 38 9.19 6.76 -8.16
C VAL A 38 10.44 7.13 -7.35
N GLU A 39 11.56 7.40 -8.02
CA GLU A 39 12.81 7.83 -7.38
C GLU A 39 12.65 9.19 -6.68
N ALA A 40 11.97 10.15 -7.32
CA ALA A 40 11.68 11.46 -6.72
C ALA A 40 10.77 11.35 -5.48
N PHE A 41 9.85 10.41 -5.46
CA PHE A 41 9.05 10.12 -4.26
C PHE A 41 9.93 9.58 -3.13
N HIS A 42 10.81 8.60 -3.41
CA HIS A 42 11.71 8.04 -2.41
C HIS A 42 12.67 9.07 -1.80
N GLN A 43 13.15 10.03 -2.59
CA GLN A 43 14.04 11.09 -2.11
C GLN A 43 13.40 12.01 -1.05
N LYS A 44 12.06 12.03 -0.96
CA LYS A 44 11.33 12.81 0.05
C LYS A 44 11.23 12.07 1.40
N ILE A 45 11.62 10.79 1.46
CA ILE A 45 11.48 9.96 2.65
C ILE A 45 12.74 10.11 3.51
N GLU A 46 12.60 10.77 4.65
CA GLU A 46 13.68 11.02 5.61
C GLU A 46 13.92 9.81 6.52
N HIS A 47 14.18 8.64 5.95
CA HIS A 47 14.47 7.43 6.70
C HIS A 47 15.32 6.47 5.86
N SER A 48 16.18 5.68 6.52
CA SER A 48 16.93 4.63 5.84
C SER A 48 15.98 3.52 5.38
N THR A 49 15.80 3.37 4.07
CA THR A 49 14.91 2.39 3.47
C THR A 49 15.59 1.67 2.31
N THR A 50 15.22 0.41 2.11
CA THR A 50 15.54 -0.29 0.87
C THR A 50 14.39 -0.15 -0.11
N ASN A 51 14.65 0.52 -1.23
CA ASN A 51 13.63 0.85 -2.21
C ASN A 51 13.68 -0.12 -3.39
N LEU A 52 12.54 -0.70 -3.72
CA LEU A 52 12.39 -1.73 -4.74
C LEU A 52 11.21 -1.40 -5.67
N ILE A 53 11.28 -1.94 -6.87
CA ILE A 53 10.18 -1.91 -7.85
C ILE A 53 9.98 -3.35 -8.29
N ILE A 54 8.74 -3.82 -8.24
CA ILE A 54 8.40 -5.15 -8.74
C ILE A 54 7.50 -5.07 -9.96
N ASP A 55 7.53 -6.13 -10.76
CA ASP A 55 6.69 -6.25 -11.94
C ASP A 55 5.28 -6.73 -11.58
N SER A 56 4.33 -6.47 -12.47
CA SER A 56 2.93 -6.91 -12.31
C SER A 56 2.83 -8.41 -12.03
N LYS A 57 3.61 -9.22 -12.76
CA LYS A 57 3.61 -10.67 -12.57
C LYS A 57 3.99 -11.04 -11.15
N ASP A 58 5.08 -10.47 -10.63
CA ASP A 58 5.58 -10.81 -9.28
C ASP A 58 4.60 -10.34 -8.20
N PHE A 59 3.99 -9.16 -8.37
CA PHE A 59 2.95 -8.68 -7.45
C PHE A 59 1.75 -9.64 -7.38
N TYR A 60 1.24 -10.09 -8.54
CA TYR A 60 0.12 -11.04 -8.56
C TYR A 60 0.52 -12.44 -8.10
N GLU A 61 1.76 -12.87 -8.33
CA GLU A 61 2.26 -14.14 -7.78
C GLU A 61 2.30 -14.13 -6.25
N LEU A 62 2.67 -13.00 -5.61
CA LEU A 62 2.59 -12.85 -4.16
C LEU A 62 1.15 -12.99 -3.64
N SER A 63 0.14 -12.54 -4.40
CA SER A 63 -1.26 -12.71 -4.00
C SER A 63 -1.76 -14.16 -4.09
N LYS A 64 -1.08 -15.02 -4.85
CA LYS A 64 -1.44 -16.45 -5.01
C LYS A 64 -0.99 -17.33 -3.85
N ILE A 65 -0.20 -16.82 -2.92
CA ILE A 65 0.18 -17.50 -1.67
C ILE A 65 -1.10 -17.91 -0.91
N GLU A 66 -2.14 -17.10 -0.99
CA GLU A 66 -3.44 -17.38 -0.36
C GLU A 66 -4.42 -17.97 -1.36
N THR A 67 -5.04 -19.07 -0.98
CA THR A 67 -6.04 -19.79 -1.82
C THR A 67 -7.47 -19.34 -1.55
N ASN A 68 -7.75 -18.76 -0.39
CA ASN A 68 -9.07 -18.25 -0.05
C ASN A 68 -9.30 -16.91 -0.75
N GLU A 69 -10.29 -16.81 -1.64
CA GLU A 69 -10.55 -15.62 -2.46
C GLU A 69 -10.85 -14.35 -1.65
N LEU A 70 -11.49 -14.46 -0.48
CA LEU A 70 -11.74 -13.31 0.39
C LEU A 70 -10.45 -12.76 0.98
N ARG A 71 -9.52 -13.63 1.38
CA ARG A 71 -8.22 -13.24 1.93
C ARG A 71 -7.23 -12.82 0.84
N LYS A 72 -7.28 -13.45 -0.31
CA LYS A 72 -6.50 -13.07 -1.49
C LYS A 72 -6.75 -11.61 -1.90
N LYS A 73 -7.99 -11.13 -1.75
CA LYS A 73 -8.33 -9.72 -1.98
C LYS A 73 -7.49 -8.77 -1.11
N ASP A 74 -7.12 -9.16 0.09
CA ASP A 74 -6.30 -8.33 0.98
C ASP A 74 -4.86 -8.19 0.47
N LEU A 75 -4.32 -9.26 -0.13
CA LEU A 75 -2.99 -9.29 -0.74
C LEU A 75 -2.90 -8.57 -2.10
N THR A 76 -4.02 -8.15 -2.67
CA THR A 76 -4.06 -7.36 -3.91
C THR A 76 -4.33 -5.88 -3.67
N GLN A 77 -4.41 -5.45 -2.41
CA GLN A 77 -4.62 -4.02 -2.10
C GLN A 77 -3.41 -3.18 -2.53
N PRO A 78 -3.65 -1.97 -3.06
CA PRO A 78 -2.57 -1.11 -3.58
C PRO A 78 -1.63 -0.54 -2.51
N ILE A 79 -2.06 -0.50 -1.25
CA ILE A 79 -1.17 -0.15 -0.14
C ILE A 79 -1.30 -1.21 0.93
N GLN A 80 -0.18 -1.81 1.29
CA GLN A 80 -0.10 -2.85 2.30
C GLN A 80 1.08 -2.57 3.23
N ILE A 81 0.90 -2.80 4.53
CA ILE A 81 1.95 -2.71 5.54
C ILE A 81 2.02 -4.05 6.25
N LEU A 82 3.15 -4.74 6.12
CA LEU A 82 3.39 -6.05 6.71
C LEU A 82 4.57 -5.97 7.66
N TYR A 83 4.35 -6.35 8.92
CA TYR A 83 5.38 -6.48 9.93
C TYR A 83 5.71 -7.95 10.13
N PHE A 84 6.98 -8.27 10.04
CA PHE A 84 7.51 -9.60 10.32
C PHE A 84 8.36 -9.56 11.58
N GLU A 85 8.17 -10.53 12.46
CA GLU A 85 9.07 -10.83 13.57
C GLU A 85 9.76 -12.15 13.24
N ASP A 86 11.07 -12.16 13.25
CA ASP A 86 11.89 -13.19 12.64
C ASP A 86 11.49 -13.39 11.16
N ASN A 87 10.82 -14.48 10.82
CA ASN A 87 10.34 -14.73 9.47
C ASN A 87 8.82 -14.83 9.37
N GLN A 88 8.10 -14.67 10.48
CA GLN A 88 6.65 -14.83 10.55
C GLN A 88 5.92 -13.49 10.43
N LEU A 89 4.82 -13.46 9.69
CA LEU A 89 3.94 -12.30 9.61
C LEU A 89 3.27 -12.07 10.97
N SER A 90 3.56 -10.94 11.61
CA SER A 90 3.04 -10.59 12.94
C SER A 90 1.97 -9.51 12.91
N SER A 91 1.97 -8.63 11.89
CA SER A 91 0.93 -7.63 11.70
C SER A 91 0.72 -7.32 10.24
N PHE A 92 -0.54 -7.16 9.83
CA PHE A 92 -0.91 -6.86 8.46
C PHE A 92 -1.98 -5.76 8.41
N HIS A 93 -1.72 -4.73 7.58
CA HIS A 93 -2.65 -3.63 7.30
C HIS A 93 -2.76 -3.41 5.81
N ALA A 94 -3.97 -3.08 5.35
CA ALA A 94 -4.22 -2.69 3.96
C ALA A 94 -5.10 -1.44 3.90
N ASN A 95 -4.99 -0.67 2.82
CA ASN A 95 -5.68 0.62 2.70
C ASN A 95 -7.20 0.54 2.83
N CYS A 96 -7.83 -0.57 2.45
CA CYS A 96 -9.29 -0.74 2.59
C CYS A 96 -9.76 -0.84 4.05
N TYR A 97 -8.86 -1.06 5.01
CA TYR A 97 -9.15 -1.12 6.45
C TYR A 97 -8.72 0.15 7.20
N ALA A 98 -8.02 1.06 6.55
CA ALA A 98 -7.72 2.37 7.12
C ALA A 98 -8.96 3.27 7.05
N LYS A 99 -9.15 4.12 8.07
CA LYS A 99 -10.32 5.01 8.11
C LYS A 99 -10.15 6.18 7.15
N GLY A 100 -11.02 6.27 6.16
CA GLY A 100 -11.04 7.39 5.23
C GLY A 100 -11.46 8.71 5.90
N LYS A 101 -10.84 9.82 5.49
CA LYS A 101 -11.20 11.20 5.87
C LYS A 101 -11.76 11.93 4.65
N LEU A 102 -12.55 12.98 4.88
CA LEU A 102 -13.20 13.76 3.81
C LEU A 102 -12.23 14.39 2.80
N ASN A 103 -10.99 14.64 3.19
CA ASN A 103 -9.94 15.19 2.33
C ASN A 103 -9.16 14.13 1.54
N GLY A 104 -9.64 12.89 1.51
CA GLY A 104 -8.99 11.76 0.83
C GLY A 104 -7.80 11.16 1.58
N SER A 105 -7.47 11.64 2.78
CA SER A 105 -6.47 11.03 3.66
C SER A 105 -6.97 9.72 4.25
N LEU A 106 -6.03 8.84 4.61
CA LEU A 106 -6.29 7.63 5.39
C LEU A 106 -5.72 7.77 6.80
N ASP A 107 -6.54 7.45 7.79
CA ASP A 107 -6.08 7.30 9.16
C ASP A 107 -5.65 5.85 9.41
N TRP A 108 -4.35 5.61 9.32
CA TRP A 108 -3.75 4.31 9.56
C TRP A 108 -3.73 3.94 11.05
N ASN A 109 -3.69 4.96 11.95
CA ASN A 109 -3.66 4.75 13.40
C ASN A 109 -5.06 4.72 14.04
N THR A 110 -6.09 4.41 13.29
CA THR A 110 -7.45 4.25 13.83
C THR A 110 -7.45 3.28 15.01
N ASN A 111 -8.06 3.68 16.13
CA ASN A 111 -8.08 2.94 17.39
C ASN A 111 -6.68 2.76 18.01
N ASN A 112 -5.75 3.66 17.77
CA ASN A 112 -4.40 3.65 18.37
C ASN A 112 -3.59 2.39 18.05
N ARG A 113 -3.83 1.76 16.90
CA ARG A 113 -3.18 0.49 16.51
C ARG A 113 -1.68 0.59 16.41
N PHE A 114 -1.15 1.74 15.97
CA PHE A 114 0.28 2.01 15.90
C PHE A 114 0.87 2.55 17.21
N ASP A 115 0.11 2.49 18.30
CA ASP A 115 0.58 2.88 19.64
C ASP A 115 1.30 1.75 20.38
N THR A 116 1.52 0.62 19.73
CA THR A 116 2.34 -0.51 20.16
C THR A 116 3.37 -0.85 19.10
N PHE A 117 4.48 -1.48 19.50
CA PHE A 117 5.39 -2.16 18.60
C PHE A 117 5.36 -3.68 18.92
N ILE A 118 5.02 -4.53 18.02
CA ILE A 118 4.49 -4.37 16.65
C ILE A 118 3.05 -3.81 16.71
N PRO A 119 2.57 -3.05 15.68
CA PRO A 119 1.21 -2.52 15.67
C PRO A 119 0.13 -3.60 15.71
N GLN A 120 -1.02 -3.27 16.29
CA GLN A 120 -2.19 -4.17 16.28
C GLN A 120 -2.73 -4.33 14.86
N SER A 121 -2.72 -5.55 14.37
CA SER A 121 -3.12 -5.88 12.99
C SER A 121 -4.57 -5.48 12.68
N THR A 122 -4.82 -4.97 11.46
CA THR A 122 -6.19 -4.78 10.95
C THR A 122 -6.73 -6.04 10.30
N ILE A 123 -5.85 -6.88 9.77
CA ILE A 123 -6.15 -8.15 9.14
C ILE A 123 -5.46 -9.21 9.99
N ASN A 124 -6.20 -10.19 10.49
CA ASN A 124 -5.61 -11.20 11.36
C ASN A 124 -4.48 -11.97 10.63
N PRO A 125 -3.20 -11.82 11.02
CA PRO A 125 -2.07 -12.44 10.33
C PRO A 125 -2.10 -13.99 10.40
N THR A 126 -2.72 -14.58 11.42
CA THR A 126 -2.85 -16.04 11.53
C THR A 126 -3.77 -16.66 10.48
N ASN A 127 -4.52 -15.83 9.74
CA ASN A 127 -5.30 -16.28 8.61
C ASN A 127 -4.44 -16.58 7.37
N PHE A 128 -3.16 -16.19 7.38
CA PHE A 128 -2.26 -16.32 6.25
C PHE A 128 -1.06 -17.17 6.66
N ASP A 129 -0.70 -18.11 5.81
CA ASP A 129 0.57 -18.84 5.91
C ASP A 129 1.65 -18.05 5.14
N ILE A 130 1.93 -16.82 5.61
CA ILE A 130 2.87 -15.90 4.95
C ILE A 130 4.13 -15.79 5.80
N GLU A 131 5.22 -16.25 5.21
CA GLU A 131 6.57 -16.11 5.75
C GLU A 131 7.38 -15.08 4.93
N TRP A 132 8.41 -14.52 5.55
CA TRP A 132 9.35 -13.61 4.89
C TRP A 132 9.98 -14.22 3.64
N GLN A 133 10.21 -15.53 3.65
CA GLN A 133 10.77 -16.28 2.54
C GLN A 133 9.94 -16.14 1.25
N HIS A 134 8.62 -16.08 1.32
CA HIS A 134 7.76 -15.90 0.15
C HIS A 134 8.06 -14.62 -0.63
N TYR A 135 8.49 -13.57 0.09
CA TYR A 135 8.89 -12.30 -0.53
C TYR A 135 10.32 -12.33 -1.05
N THR A 136 11.25 -12.95 -0.31
CA THR A 136 12.68 -13.01 -0.72
C THR A 136 12.90 -13.90 -1.94
N GLU A 137 12.13 -14.96 -2.12
CA GLU A 137 12.17 -15.81 -3.31
C GLU A 137 11.80 -15.05 -4.59
N LYS A 138 10.86 -14.13 -4.51
CA LYS A 138 10.44 -13.29 -5.65
C LYS A 138 11.28 -12.02 -5.78
N THR A 139 11.88 -11.59 -4.70
CA THR A 139 12.63 -10.34 -4.65
C THR A 139 13.93 -10.55 -3.85
N PRO A 140 14.99 -11.12 -4.44
CA PRO A 140 16.23 -11.46 -3.73
C PRO A 140 16.95 -10.30 -3.06
N LYS A 141 16.59 -9.05 -3.39
CA LYS A 141 17.10 -7.86 -2.72
C LYS A 141 16.52 -7.63 -1.32
N LEU A 142 15.46 -8.36 -0.97
CA LEU A 142 14.90 -8.38 0.37
C LEU A 142 15.74 -9.31 1.26
N ASN A 143 16.96 -8.92 1.55
CA ASN A 143 17.86 -9.69 2.43
C ASN A 143 17.99 -8.96 3.77
N SER A 144 17.71 -9.64 4.86
CA SER A 144 17.78 -9.10 6.21
C SER A 144 18.00 -10.18 7.24
N ASP A 145 19.01 -9.96 8.09
CA ASP A 145 19.28 -10.77 9.28
C ASP A 145 18.66 -10.18 10.56
N LYS A 146 17.98 -9.02 10.44
CA LYS A 146 17.34 -8.39 11.58
C LYS A 146 16.09 -9.16 12.01
N LYS A 147 15.84 -9.12 13.32
CA LYS A 147 14.65 -9.73 13.91
C LYS A 147 13.36 -9.17 13.32
N TYR A 148 13.31 -7.84 13.13
CA TYR A 148 12.12 -7.16 12.62
C TYR A 148 12.33 -6.67 11.19
N LYS A 149 11.34 -6.94 10.35
CA LYS A 149 11.29 -6.45 8.97
C LYS A 149 9.92 -5.84 8.73
N VAL A 150 9.90 -4.67 8.11
CA VAL A 150 8.65 -4.04 7.69
C VAL A 150 8.67 -3.88 6.19
N LEU A 151 7.64 -4.40 5.55
CA LEU A 151 7.43 -4.30 4.12
C LEU A 151 6.23 -3.41 3.86
N ILE A 152 6.41 -2.35 3.06
CA ILE A 152 5.33 -1.49 2.60
C ILE A 152 5.25 -1.60 1.08
N LEU A 153 4.14 -2.17 0.59
CA LEU A 153 3.76 -2.06 -0.82
C LEU A 153 3.05 -0.72 -0.99
N TRP A 154 3.42 0.03 -2.02
CA TRP A 154 2.90 1.37 -2.24
C TRP A 154 2.83 1.71 -3.73
N THR A 155 2.04 2.73 -4.08
CA THR A 155 1.81 3.16 -5.45
C THR A 155 1.66 4.68 -5.55
N LEU A 156 2.16 5.26 -6.65
CA LEU A 156 1.89 6.65 -7.00
C LEU A 156 0.43 6.90 -7.39
N MET A 157 -0.32 5.87 -7.76
CA MET A 157 -1.77 5.98 -7.98
C MET A 157 -2.48 6.54 -6.74
N LEU A 158 -1.98 6.19 -5.54
CA LEU A 158 -2.45 6.65 -4.24
C LEU A 158 -1.30 7.34 -3.47
N GLU A 159 -0.61 8.30 -4.12
CA GLU A 159 0.63 8.91 -3.61
C GLU A 159 0.46 9.46 -2.20
N LYS A 160 -0.61 10.23 -1.96
CA LYS A 160 -0.89 10.81 -0.65
C LYS A 160 -1.08 9.75 0.42
N GLN A 161 -1.90 8.74 0.17
CA GLN A 161 -2.21 7.66 1.10
C GLN A 161 -0.99 6.75 1.33
N SER A 162 -0.16 6.54 0.30
CA SER A 162 1.11 5.85 0.39
C SER A 162 2.08 6.58 1.31
N ASN A 163 2.21 7.90 1.15
CA ASN A 163 3.04 8.73 2.01
C ASN A 163 2.55 8.72 3.47
N GLU A 164 1.23 8.76 3.69
CA GLU A 164 0.64 8.65 5.02
C GLU A 164 0.95 7.29 5.67
N ALA A 165 0.88 6.19 4.92
CA ALA A 165 1.23 4.85 5.39
C ALA A 165 2.71 4.77 5.81
N ILE A 166 3.61 5.23 4.95
CA ILE A 166 5.06 5.23 5.20
C ILE A 166 5.39 6.07 6.43
N ASN A 167 4.84 7.29 6.53
CA ASN A 167 5.07 8.17 7.68
C ASN A 167 4.52 7.57 8.98
N THR A 168 3.38 6.88 8.94
CA THR A 168 2.83 6.20 10.11
C THR A 168 3.78 5.10 10.62
N VAL A 169 4.37 4.32 9.72
CA VAL A 169 5.36 3.31 10.07
C VAL A 169 6.63 3.95 10.63
N ILE A 170 7.17 4.98 9.99
CA ILE A 170 8.37 5.68 10.46
C ILE A 170 8.13 6.27 11.86
N GLN A 171 6.98 6.88 12.10
CA GLN A 171 6.60 7.40 13.42
C GLN A 171 6.50 6.27 14.47
N ASN A 172 5.96 5.11 14.09
CA ASN A 172 5.90 3.95 14.97
C ASN A 172 7.30 3.46 15.33
N LEU A 173 8.20 3.27 14.34
CA LEU A 173 9.60 2.88 14.59
C LEU A 173 10.32 3.87 15.50
N ASN A 174 10.16 5.18 15.25
CA ASN A 174 10.77 6.25 16.05
C ASN A 174 10.24 6.26 17.49
N LYS A 175 8.92 6.14 17.66
CA LYS A 175 8.26 6.13 18.98
C LYS A 175 8.78 5.06 19.90
N PHE A 176 9.13 3.89 19.34
CA PHE A 176 9.60 2.73 20.10
C PHE A 176 11.14 2.49 20.00
N ASN A 177 11.88 3.40 19.37
CA ASN A 177 13.33 3.30 19.17
C ASN A 177 13.74 2.00 18.44
N MET A 178 12.96 1.62 17.41
CA MET A 178 13.13 0.36 16.68
C MET A 178 13.87 0.50 15.34
N GLN A 179 14.38 1.68 14.99
CA GLN A 179 15.00 1.97 13.69
C GLN A 179 16.23 1.08 13.43
N ASP A 180 17.08 0.90 14.45
CA ASP A 180 18.32 0.13 14.31
C ASP A 180 18.09 -1.39 14.28
N SER A 181 16.99 -1.86 14.88
CA SER A 181 16.63 -3.28 14.97
C SER A 181 15.64 -3.74 13.89
N THR A 182 15.21 -2.83 13.01
CA THR A 182 14.22 -3.10 11.96
C THR A 182 14.77 -2.72 10.59
N ASP A 183 14.56 -3.56 9.59
CA ASP A 183 14.74 -3.17 8.19
C ASP A 183 13.41 -2.76 7.60
N LEU A 184 13.38 -1.57 6.97
CA LEU A 184 12.22 -1.02 6.29
C LEU A 184 12.39 -1.10 4.77
N TYR A 185 11.50 -1.83 4.14
CA TYR A 185 11.46 -2.04 2.70
C TYR A 185 10.24 -1.35 2.09
N LEU A 186 10.48 -0.57 1.05
CA LEU A 186 9.43 0.09 0.27
C LEU A 186 9.39 -0.52 -1.13
N ILE A 187 8.30 -1.19 -1.47
CA ILE A 187 8.10 -1.81 -2.78
C ILE A 187 7.07 -1.03 -3.57
N ASN A 188 7.53 -0.37 -4.62
CA ASN A 188 6.62 0.26 -5.59
C ASN A 188 5.97 -0.80 -6.47
N ILE A 189 4.65 -0.73 -6.59
CA ILE A 189 3.82 -1.67 -7.36
C ILE A 189 3.05 -1.00 -8.51
N ASP A 190 3.47 0.19 -8.94
CA ASP A 190 2.78 0.95 -10.01
C ASP A 190 2.59 0.14 -11.28
N LYS A 191 3.56 -0.70 -11.64
CA LYS A 191 3.49 -1.57 -12.83
C LYS A 191 2.29 -2.52 -12.80
N ALA A 192 1.78 -2.88 -11.62
CA ALA A 192 0.61 -3.76 -11.48
C ALA A 192 -0.71 -3.06 -11.87
N PHE A 193 -0.74 -1.73 -11.87
CA PHE A 193 -1.93 -0.93 -12.13
C PHE A 193 -1.90 -0.20 -13.48
N ILE A 194 -0.87 -0.43 -14.31
CA ILE A 194 -0.84 0.09 -15.67
C ILE A 194 -1.85 -0.71 -16.49
N THR A 195 -2.92 -0.05 -16.92
CA THR A 195 -3.87 -0.62 -17.86
C THR A 195 -3.19 -0.77 -19.22
N ALA A 196 -2.97 -2.01 -19.66
CA ALA A 196 -2.61 -2.27 -21.04
C ALA A 196 -3.72 -1.71 -21.93
N LYS A 197 -3.36 -0.70 -22.75
CA LYS A 197 -4.26 -0.16 -23.78
C LYS A 197 -4.27 -1.07 -24.98
#